data_fb9eec3ec8c5f1f971e73cc5ba1c35b8
#
_entry.id   fb9eec3ec8c5f1f971e73cc5ba1c35b8
#
_cell.length_a   1.000
_cell.length_b   1.000
_cell.length_c   1.000
_cell.angle_alpha   90.00
_cell.angle_beta   90.00
_cell.angle_gamma   90.00
#
_symmetry.space_group_name_H-M   'P 1'
#
loop_
_entity.id
_entity.type
_entity.pdbx_description
1 polymer ?
#
loop_
_entity_poly.entity_id
_entity_poly.type
_entity_poly.pdbx_seq_one_letter_code
_entity_poly.pdbx_strand_id
1 'polypeptide(L)'
;HGQSEKLYDTADYGAPVMAEDARRLLDHLGIAKAAVAGYSMGARITAFLALNHPERVSRAEFGGLGIGMVRGVGAPEPIAEALEADSLDDVTDKAGRAFRIFAEQTKSDLKALAACMRSSRVQITPEALAGLPMPVLVAVGTDDDIGGNPEELAALIPNGRAFPIE
;
A
#
# COMPACT_ATOMS: atom_id res chain seq x y z
N HIS A 1 -4.62 -12.13 -0.34
CA HIS A 1 -3.95 -12.82 0.78
C HIS A 1 -3.59 -14.29 0.51
N GLY A 2 -3.87 -14.82 -0.66
CA GLY A 2 -3.46 -16.17 -1.02
C GLY A 2 -3.77 -17.21 0.07
N GLN A 3 -2.74 -17.90 0.55
CA GLN A 3 -2.86 -18.92 1.62
C GLN A 3 -2.65 -18.35 3.04
N SER A 4 -2.32 -17.07 3.18
CA SER A 4 -2.19 -16.45 4.50
C SER A 4 -3.51 -16.49 5.26
N GLU A 5 -3.44 -16.47 6.59
CA GLU A 5 -4.60 -16.39 7.47
C GLU A 5 -5.48 -15.19 7.13
N LYS A 6 -6.79 -15.36 7.25
CA LYS A 6 -7.78 -14.31 7.01
C LYS A 6 -8.22 -13.77 8.35
N LEU A 7 -7.85 -12.52 8.61
CA LEU A 7 -8.24 -11.80 9.81
C LEU A 7 -9.41 -10.89 9.47
N TYR A 8 -10.24 -10.56 10.44
CA TYR A 8 -11.49 -9.79 10.21
C TYR A 8 -11.56 -8.52 11.05
N ASP A 9 -10.59 -8.33 11.94
CA ASP A 9 -10.46 -7.06 12.67
C ASP A 9 -9.66 -6.06 11.83
N THR A 10 -10.17 -4.85 11.71
CA THR A 10 -9.49 -3.75 11.00
C THR A 10 -8.13 -3.42 11.63
N ALA A 11 -7.97 -3.64 12.94
CA ALA A 11 -6.71 -3.41 13.65
C ALA A 11 -5.55 -4.28 13.15
N ASP A 12 -5.86 -5.44 12.55
CA ASP A 12 -4.86 -6.38 12.05
C ASP A 12 -4.28 -5.99 10.67
N TYR A 13 -4.90 -5.02 9.98
CA TYR A 13 -4.56 -4.67 8.59
C TYR A 13 -3.98 -3.27 8.38
N GLY A 14 -3.69 -2.53 9.42
CA GLY A 14 -3.01 -1.24 9.27
C GLY A 14 -1.67 -1.39 8.54
N ALA A 15 -1.34 -0.47 7.61
CA ALA A 15 -0.07 -0.54 6.88
C ALA A 15 1.17 -0.61 7.82
N PRO A 16 1.21 0.08 8.99
CA PRO A 16 2.28 -0.12 9.96
C PRO A 16 2.34 -1.55 10.54
N VAL A 17 1.18 -2.18 10.78
CA VAL A 17 1.10 -3.57 11.30
C VAL A 17 1.63 -4.55 10.26
N MET A 18 1.21 -4.42 9.01
CA MET A 18 1.71 -5.25 7.91
C MET A 18 3.21 -5.03 7.63
N ALA A 19 3.75 -3.84 7.90
CA ALA A 19 5.18 -3.58 7.84
C ALA A 19 5.95 -4.39 8.90
N GLU A 20 5.37 -4.55 10.11
CA GLU A 20 5.95 -5.42 11.13
C GLU A 20 5.93 -6.90 10.72
N ASP A 21 4.91 -7.35 10.02
CA ASP A 21 4.89 -8.72 9.47
C ASP A 21 6.00 -8.92 8.43
N ALA A 22 6.24 -7.93 7.56
CA ALA A 22 7.36 -7.97 6.63
C ALA A 22 8.72 -7.99 7.36
N ARG A 23 8.89 -7.21 8.43
CA ARG A 23 10.09 -7.25 9.26
C ARG A 23 10.30 -8.61 9.91
N ARG A 24 9.24 -9.20 10.49
CA ARG A 24 9.29 -10.54 11.10
C ARG A 24 9.63 -11.62 10.08
N LEU A 25 9.13 -11.48 8.84
CA LEU A 25 9.49 -12.39 7.75
C LEU A 25 10.99 -12.30 7.43
N LEU A 26 11.57 -11.11 7.38
CA LEU A 26 13.02 -10.95 7.20
C LEU A 26 13.80 -11.63 8.34
N ASP A 27 13.34 -11.52 9.59
CA ASP A 27 13.95 -12.19 10.73
C ASP A 27 13.88 -13.72 10.60
N HIS A 28 12.68 -14.24 10.25
CA HIS A 28 12.47 -15.68 10.05
C HIS A 28 13.40 -16.26 8.96
N LEU A 29 13.65 -15.48 7.90
CA LEU A 29 14.52 -15.88 6.78
C LEU A 29 16.00 -15.61 7.06
N GLY A 30 16.37 -15.02 8.19
CA GLY A 30 17.75 -14.64 8.52
C GLY A 30 18.30 -13.53 7.64
N ILE A 31 17.43 -12.72 7.01
CA ILE A 31 17.82 -11.62 6.13
C ILE A 31 17.99 -10.35 6.96
N ALA A 32 19.23 -9.91 7.18
CA ALA A 32 19.52 -8.73 7.96
C ALA A 32 19.05 -7.45 7.27
N LYS A 33 19.19 -7.33 5.95
CA LYS A 33 18.86 -6.14 5.17
C LYS A 33 18.49 -6.51 3.73
N ALA A 34 17.43 -5.90 3.20
CA ALA A 34 16.92 -6.18 1.85
C ALA A 34 16.71 -4.90 1.03
N ALA A 35 16.70 -5.03 -0.29
CA ALA A 35 16.00 -4.11 -1.18
C ALA A 35 14.52 -4.51 -1.18
N VAL A 36 13.63 -3.54 -0.97
CA VAL A 36 12.20 -3.80 -0.82
C VAL A 36 11.41 -3.01 -1.85
N ALA A 37 10.56 -3.71 -2.60
CA ALA A 37 9.64 -3.12 -3.56
C ALA A 37 8.21 -3.46 -3.15
N GLY A 38 7.31 -2.48 -3.27
CA GLY A 38 5.88 -2.67 -3.04
C GLY A 38 5.05 -1.91 -4.06
N TYR A 39 3.89 -2.46 -4.43
CA TYR A 39 2.97 -1.85 -5.37
C TYR A 39 1.69 -1.39 -4.67
N SER A 40 1.22 -0.18 -4.95
CA SER A 40 -0.01 0.42 -4.40
C SER A 40 -0.04 0.35 -2.87
N MET A 41 -0.90 -0.45 -2.25
CA MET A 41 -0.89 -0.70 -0.81
C MET A 41 0.47 -1.23 -0.33
N GLY A 42 1.12 -2.10 -1.11
CA GLY A 42 2.47 -2.60 -0.84
C GLY A 42 3.53 -1.50 -0.80
N ALA A 43 3.39 -0.44 -1.62
CA ALA A 43 4.27 0.73 -1.56
C ALA A 43 4.15 1.45 -0.20
N ARG A 44 2.93 1.59 0.32
CA ARG A 44 2.68 2.17 1.65
C ARG A 44 3.26 1.30 2.77
N ILE A 45 3.10 -0.02 2.69
CA ILE A 45 3.71 -0.97 3.64
C ILE A 45 5.23 -0.87 3.59
N THR A 46 5.83 -0.81 2.39
CA THR A 46 7.27 -0.62 2.20
C THR A 46 7.76 0.70 2.81
N ALA A 47 6.98 1.78 2.66
CA ALA A 47 7.33 3.06 3.27
C ALA A 47 7.32 2.98 4.80
N PHE A 48 6.32 2.35 5.42
CA PHE A 48 6.30 2.14 6.88
C PHE A 48 7.44 1.23 7.35
N LEU A 49 7.78 0.18 6.60
CA LEU A 49 8.94 -0.66 6.92
C LEU A 49 10.24 0.16 6.88
N ALA A 50 10.41 1.02 5.86
CA ALA A 50 11.58 1.87 5.72
C ALA A 50 11.67 2.96 6.80
N LEU A 51 10.53 3.48 7.25
CA LEU A 51 10.47 4.49 8.33
C LEU A 51 10.73 3.90 9.70
N ASN A 52 10.12 2.75 10.00
CA ASN A 52 10.19 2.14 11.32
C ASN A 52 11.49 1.32 11.52
N HIS A 53 12.04 0.77 10.43
CA HIS A 53 13.20 -0.11 10.42
C HIS A 53 14.19 0.24 9.30
N PRO A 54 14.73 1.48 9.27
CA PRO A 54 15.62 1.93 8.19
C PRO A 54 16.89 1.07 8.06
N GLU A 55 17.34 0.45 9.14
CA GLU A 55 18.47 -0.48 9.14
C GLU A 55 18.20 -1.76 8.35
N ARG A 56 16.92 -2.13 8.16
CA ARG A 56 16.48 -3.34 7.44
C ARG A 56 16.30 -3.13 5.94
N VAL A 57 16.25 -1.87 5.47
CA VAL A 57 15.96 -1.51 4.09
C VAL A 57 17.17 -0.86 3.44
N SER A 58 17.78 -1.52 2.44
CA SER A 58 18.93 -1.00 1.71
C SER A 58 18.54 0.01 0.63
N ARG A 59 17.39 -0.18 0.01
CA ARG A 59 16.71 0.70 -0.94
C ARG A 59 15.23 0.36 -0.97
N ALA A 60 14.38 1.32 -1.28
CA ALA A 60 12.95 1.11 -1.40
C ALA A 60 12.43 1.48 -2.79
N GLU A 61 11.39 0.79 -3.24
CA GLU A 61 10.65 1.13 -4.45
C GLU A 61 9.16 1.25 -4.12
N PHE A 62 8.58 2.41 -4.45
CA PHE A 62 7.16 2.70 -4.32
C PHE A 62 6.52 2.66 -5.69
N GLY A 63 5.93 1.53 -6.06
CA GLY A 63 5.25 1.31 -7.33
C GLY A 63 3.77 1.66 -7.25
N GLY A 64 3.22 2.34 -8.27
CA GLY A 64 1.79 2.67 -8.37
C GLY A 64 1.24 3.53 -7.22
N LEU A 65 2.10 4.27 -6.52
CA LEU A 65 1.70 5.20 -5.46
C LEU A 65 2.68 6.37 -5.39
N GLY A 66 2.28 7.50 -5.94
CA GLY A 66 2.98 8.78 -5.89
C GLY A 66 2.50 9.64 -4.73
N ILE A 67 2.21 10.92 -4.98
CA ILE A 67 1.81 11.89 -3.94
C ILE A 67 0.53 11.50 -3.18
N GLY A 68 -0.25 10.56 -3.71
CA GLY A 68 -1.37 9.92 -2.99
C GLY A 68 -0.97 9.23 -1.69
N MET A 69 0.31 8.92 -1.49
CA MET A 69 0.85 8.43 -0.21
C MET A 69 0.65 9.46 0.91
N VAL A 70 0.77 10.74 0.60
CA VAL A 70 0.64 11.87 1.52
C VAL A 70 -0.79 12.43 1.53
N ARG A 71 -1.36 12.68 0.34
CA ARG A 71 -2.68 13.33 0.20
C ARG A 71 -3.86 12.38 0.37
N GLY A 72 -3.61 11.07 0.30
CA GLY A 72 -4.65 10.06 0.26
C GLY A 72 -5.06 9.69 -1.18
N VAL A 73 -5.77 8.57 -1.31
CA VAL A 73 -6.23 7.98 -2.60
C VAL A 73 -7.74 7.74 -2.59
N GLY A 74 -8.50 8.62 -1.95
CA GLY A 74 -9.95 8.53 -1.82
C GLY A 74 -10.42 7.80 -0.54
N ALA A 75 -11.74 7.81 -0.32
CA ALA A 75 -12.35 7.19 0.85
C ALA A 75 -12.32 5.65 0.74
N PRO A 76 -12.00 4.93 1.82
CA PRO A 76 -11.98 3.47 1.81
C PRO A 76 -13.39 2.85 1.92
N GLU A 77 -14.32 3.53 2.56
CA GLU A 77 -15.61 2.97 2.97
C GLU A 77 -16.48 2.49 1.79
N PRO A 78 -16.67 3.25 0.70
CA PRO A 78 -17.48 2.76 -0.42
C PRO A 78 -16.94 1.46 -1.04
N ILE A 79 -15.62 1.26 -1.00
CA ILE A 79 -14.99 0.01 -1.47
C ILE A 79 -15.22 -1.12 -0.47
N ALA A 80 -15.11 -0.85 0.83
CA ALA A 80 -15.36 -1.84 1.87
C ALA A 80 -16.83 -2.30 1.87
N GLU A 81 -17.78 -1.37 1.76
CA GLU A 81 -19.21 -1.67 1.62
C GLU A 81 -19.49 -2.52 0.37
N ALA A 82 -18.87 -2.20 -0.76
CA ALA A 82 -19.00 -2.98 -1.98
C ALA A 82 -18.49 -4.42 -1.83
N LEU A 83 -17.40 -4.61 -1.07
CA LEU A 83 -16.87 -5.94 -0.76
C LEU A 83 -17.80 -6.75 0.15
N GLU A 84 -18.56 -6.09 1.02
CA GLU A 84 -19.49 -6.72 1.97
C GLU A 84 -20.92 -6.87 1.43
N ALA A 85 -21.24 -6.23 0.30
CA ALA A 85 -22.57 -6.32 -0.31
C ALA A 85 -22.96 -7.78 -0.64
N ASP A 86 -24.24 -8.11 -0.52
CA ASP A 86 -24.75 -9.47 -0.79
C ASP A 86 -24.55 -9.86 -2.25
N SER A 87 -24.69 -8.90 -3.17
CA SER A 87 -24.58 -9.12 -4.61
C SER A 87 -23.78 -7.99 -5.27
N LEU A 88 -23.10 -8.31 -6.38
CA LEU A 88 -22.46 -7.30 -7.23
C LEU A 88 -23.48 -6.32 -7.83
N ASP A 89 -24.74 -6.74 -7.98
CA ASP A 89 -25.81 -5.89 -8.53
C ASP A 89 -26.25 -4.80 -7.54
N ASP A 90 -26.00 -4.99 -6.26
CA ASP A 90 -26.29 -4.01 -5.22
C ASP A 90 -25.22 -2.90 -5.14
N VAL A 91 -24.08 -3.08 -5.82
CA VAL A 91 -22.95 -2.14 -5.78
C VAL A 91 -23.13 -1.06 -6.85
N THR A 92 -23.39 0.17 -6.42
CA THR A 92 -23.57 1.34 -7.29
C THR A 92 -22.30 2.16 -7.46
N ASP A 93 -21.39 2.16 -6.48
CA ASP A 93 -20.11 2.88 -6.58
C ASP A 93 -19.19 2.23 -7.60
N LYS A 94 -18.67 3.04 -8.54
CA LYS A 94 -17.85 2.55 -9.66
C LYS A 94 -16.53 1.92 -9.18
N ALA A 95 -15.86 2.55 -8.23
CA ALA A 95 -14.59 2.04 -7.70
C ALA A 95 -14.83 0.79 -6.86
N GLY A 96 -15.84 0.79 -5.99
CA GLY A 96 -16.27 -0.36 -5.21
C GLY A 96 -16.60 -1.56 -6.09
N ARG A 97 -17.34 -1.34 -7.20
CA ARG A 97 -17.66 -2.40 -8.16
C ARG A 97 -16.42 -3.00 -8.81
N ALA A 98 -15.45 -2.17 -9.21
CA ALA A 98 -14.20 -2.65 -9.81
C ALA A 98 -13.37 -3.48 -8.81
N PHE A 99 -13.25 -3.03 -7.57
CA PHE A 99 -12.57 -3.76 -6.50
C PHE A 99 -13.29 -5.09 -6.16
N ARG A 100 -14.62 -5.09 -6.13
CA ARG A 100 -15.41 -6.31 -5.89
C ARG A 100 -15.19 -7.35 -7.00
N ILE A 101 -15.26 -6.95 -8.27
CA ILE A 101 -15.00 -7.84 -9.41
C ILE A 101 -13.57 -8.41 -9.32
N PHE A 102 -12.58 -7.58 -9.05
CA PHE A 102 -11.20 -8.02 -8.90
C PHE A 102 -11.04 -9.02 -7.74
N ALA A 103 -11.67 -8.76 -6.60
CA ALA A 103 -11.63 -9.65 -5.45
C ALA A 103 -12.25 -11.03 -5.74
N GLU A 104 -13.37 -11.06 -6.45
CA GLU A 104 -14.02 -12.31 -6.88
C GLU A 104 -13.17 -13.09 -7.88
N GLN A 105 -12.59 -12.41 -8.88
CA GLN A 105 -11.69 -13.03 -9.87
C GLN A 105 -10.46 -13.65 -9.23
N THR A 106 -9.92 -13.01 -8.19
CA THR A 106 -8.76 -13.50 -7.44
C THR A 106 -9.12 -14.48 -6.33
N LYS A 107 -10.41 -14.80 -6.17
CA LYS A 107 -10.95 -15.68 -5.11
C LYS A 107 -10.50 -15.24 -3.72
N SER A 108 -10.42 -13.93 -3.50
CA SER A 108 -10.06 -13.35 -2.22
C SER A 108 -11.22 -13.42 -1.22
N ASP A 109 -10.91 -13.48 0.06
CA ASP A 109 -11.91 -13.36 1.12
C ASP A 109 -12.41 -11.91 1.20
N LEU A 110 -13.67 -11.69 0.88
CA LEU A 110 -14.27 -10.36 0.75
C LEU A 110 -14.31 -9.62 2.10
N LYS A 111 -14.60 -10.33 3.19
CA LYS A 111 -14.66 -9.73 4.54
C LYS A 111 -13.28 -9.32 5.03
N ALA A 112 -12.26 -10.16 4.82
CA ALA A 112 -10.89 -9.82 5.16
C ALA A 112 -10.39 -8.63 4.32
N LEU A 113 -10.76 -8.56 3.03
CA LEU A 113 -10.44 -7.39 2.19
C LEU A 113 -11.15 -6.13 2.64
N ALA A 114 -12.40 -6.19 3.07
CA ALA A 114 -13.14 -5.05 3.60
C ALA A 114 -12.47 -4.52 4.87
N ALA A 115 -12.10 -5.39 5.81
CA ALA A 115 -11.35 -5.02 7.01
C ALA A 115 -10.01 -4.36 6.65
N CYS A 116 -9.26 -4.93 5.72
CA CYS A 116 -8.00 -4.37 5.21
C CYS A 116 -8.22 -2.99 4.55
N MET A 117 -9.27 -2.83 3.74
CA MET A 117 -9.55 -1.56 3.06
C MET A 117 -9.76 -0.42 4.05
N ARG A 118 -10.48 -0.65 5.14
CA ARG A 118 -10.77 0.35 6.17
C ARG A 118 -9.54 0.84 6.92
N SER A 119 -8.48 0.06 7.00
CA SER A 119 -7.29 0.36 7.82
C SER A 119 -6.00 0.60 7.04
N SER A 120 -5.93 0.21 5.76
CA SER A 120 -4.68 0.22 5.01
C SER A 120 -4.24 1.59 4.47
N ARG A 121 -5.12 2.62 4.50
CA ARG A 121 -4.88 3.93 3.88
C ARG A 121 -4.32 5.00 4.83
N VAL A 122 -3.52 4.59 5.81
CA VAL A 122 -2.84 5.52 6.72
C VAL A 122 -1.89 6.41 5.91
N GLN A 123 -2.04 7.73 6.03
CA GLN A 123 -1.20 8.71 5.34
C GLN A 123 0.17 8.81 6.01
N ILE A 124 1.18 9.15 5.22
CA ILE A 124 2.53 9.42 5.70
C ILE A 124 2.80 10.91 5.51
N THR A 125 3.34 11.56 6.54
CA THR A 125 3.60 13.00 6.47
C THR A 125 4.86 13.31 5.65
N PRO A 126 4.96 14.51 5.03
CA PRO A 126 6.17 14.94 4.34
C PRO A 126 7.41 14.90 5.23
N GLU A 127 7.28 15.27 6.50
CA GLU A 127 8.38 15.28 7.48
C GLU A 127 8.91 13.87 7.74
N ALA A 128 8.02 12.87 7.80
CA ALA A 128 8.43 11.47 7.94
C ALA A 128 9.22 11.00 6.70
N LEU A 129 8.74 11.33 5.49
CA LEU A 129 9.43 10.98 4.24
C LEU A 129 10.79 11.66 4.11
N ALA A 130 10.93 12.90 4.60
CA ALA A 130 12.20 13.61 4.64
C ALA A 130 13.24 12.94 5.55
N GLY A 131 12.81 12.05 6.45
CA GLY A 131 13.67 11.25 7.33
C GLY A 131 14.21 9.96 6.71
N LEU A 132 13.81 9.57 5.50
CA LEU A 132 14.24 8.32 4.87
C LEU A 132 15.72 8.40 4.43
N PRO A 133 16.62 7.56 4.99
CA PRO A 133 18.05 7.65 4.70
C PRO A 133 18.50 6.88 3.46
N MET A 134 17.68 5.92 2.99
CA MET A 134 18.02 5.06 1.87
C MET A 134 17.58 5.68 0.53
N PRO A 135 18.16 5.21 -0.61
CA PRO A 135 17.62 5.53 -1.94
C PRO A 135 16.19 5.02 -2.09
N VAL A 136 15.32 5.87 -2.66
CA VAL A 136 13.92 5.53 -2.94
C VAL A 136 13.60 5.80 -4.40
N LEU A 137 13.04 4.81 -5.09
CA LEU A 137 12.45 4.97 -6.43
C LEU A 137 10.94 5.07 -6.30
N VAL A 138 10.34 6.06 -6.94
CA VAL A 138 8.88 6.22 -7.05
C VAL A 138 8.48 5.97 -8.50
N ALA A 139 7.86 4.83 -8.78
CA ALA A 139 7.51 4.39 -10.12
C ALA A 139 5.99 4.34 -10.29
N VAL A 140 5.42 5.20 -11.14
CA VAL A 140 3.97 5.32 -11.36
C VAL A 140 3.70 5.44 -12.85
N GLY A 141 2.64 4.79 -13.34
CA GLY A 141 2.19 4.92 -14.72
C GLY A 141 1.73 6.34 -15.04
N THR A 142 2.02 6.83 -16.24
CA THR A 142 1.57 8.17 -16.68
C THR A 142 0.05 8.27 -16.78
N ASP A 143 -0.63 7.13 -16.99
CA ASP A 143 -2.09 7.02 -17.05
C ASP A 143 -2.72 6.60 -15.70
N ASP A 144 -1.95 6.58 -14.61
CA ASP A 144 -2.46 6.19 -13.28
C ASP A 144 -3.13 7.39 -12.59
N ASP A 145 -4.46 7.41 -12.62
CA ASP A 145 -5.29 8.44 -12.00
C ASP A 145 -5.40 8.30 -10.46
N ILE A 146 -4.91 7.20 -9.87
CA ILE A 146 -5.11 6.87 -8.45
C ILE A 146 -3.89 7.21 -7.61
N GLY A 147 -2.71 6.76 -8.05
CA GLY A 147 -1.47 6.88 -7.28
C GLY A 147 -0.97 8.32 -7.13
N GLY A 148 -1.31 9.18 -8.07
CA GLY A 148 -0.88 10.57 -8.12
C GLY A 148 0.57 10.73 -8.59
N ASN A 149 1.01 11.96 -8.69
CA ASN A 149 2.27 12.34 -9.32
C ASN A 149 3.51 11.77 -8.59
N PRO A 150 4.40 11.03 -9.27
CA PRO A 150 5.59 10.45 -8.66
C PRO A 150 6.70 11.49 -8.38
N GLU A 151 6.84 12.53 -9.19
CA GLU A 151 7.85 13.57 -9.02
C GLU A 151 7.59 14.37 -7.73
N GLU A 152 6.30 14.69 -7.46
CA GLU A 152 5.92 15.38 -6.23
C GLU A 152 6.28 14.56 -4.99
N LEU A 153 6.04 13.25 -5.00
CA LEU A 153 6.41 12.38 -3.88
C LEU A 153 7.93 12.26 -3.75
N ALA A 154 8.63 12.02 -4.85
CA ALA A 154 10.09 11.87 -4.85
C ALA A 154 10.80 13.13 -4.33
N ALA A 155 10.26 14.32 -4.63
CA ALA A 155 10.81 15.59 -4.14
C ALA A 155 10.75 15.77 -2.61
N LEU A 156 9.89 15.02 -1.91
CA LEU A 156 9.80 15.01 -0.44
C LEU A 156 10.84 14.11 0.23
N ILE A 157 11.57 13.30 -0.55
CA ILE A 157 12.49 12.27 -0.05
C ILE A 157 13.92 12.68 -0.44
N PRO A 158 14.88 12.80 0.50
CA PRO A 158 16.23 13.31 0.22
C PRO A 158 16.96 12.56 -0.90
N ASN A 159 16.81 11.23 -0.96
CA ASN A 159 17.40 10.38 -1.99
C ASN A 159 16.30 9.78 -2.92
N GLY A 160 15.21 10.53 -3.10
CA GLY A 160 14.07 10.14 -3.93
C GLY A 160 14.33 10.37 -5.42
N ARG A 161 13.90 9.43 -6.25
CA ARG A 161 13.91 9.54 -7.72
C ARG A 161 12.57 9.10 -8.26
N ALA A 162 11.99 9.89 -9.15
CA ALA A 162 10.79 9.50 -9.87
C ALA A 162 11.13 8.72 -11.14
N PHE A 163 10.26 7.78 -11.48
CA PHE A 163 10.31 7.04 -12.75
C PHE A 163 8.88 6.88 -13.28
N PRO A 164 8.40 7.86 -14.09
CA PRO A 164 7.13 7.71 -14.78
C PRO A 164 7.24 6.56 -15.81
N ILE A 165 6.21 5.70 -15.84
CA ILE A 165 6.13 4.55 -16.75
C ILE A 165 5.10 4.87 -17.84
N GLU A 166 5.52 4.88 -19.10
CA GLU A 166 4.66 5.09 -20.27
C GLU A 166 3.87 3.82 -20.64
#